data_5e5aee3a898baed9efd6326d4dea5a7f
#
_entry.id   5e5aee3a898baed9efd6326d4dea5a7f
#
_cell.length_a   1.000
_cell.length_b   1.000
_cell.length_c   1.000
_cell.angle_alpha   90.00
_cell.angle_beta   90.00
_cell.angle_gamma   90.00
#
_symmetry.space_group_name_H-M   'P 1'
#
loop_
_entity.id
_entity.type
_entity.pdbx_description
1 polymer ?
#
loop_
_entity_poly.entity_id
_entity_poly.type
_entity_poly.pdbx_seq_one_letter_code
_entity_poly.pdbx_strand_id
1 'polypeptide(L)'
;MKRVYLVRHGETTSNLKQTWRTANESLTDMGIEQAHKAAKRVKSLPIDTLYTSTAERAVKTADIICEHTNIPSEATALFYEEKSPTSIQGLLHEHTPDNPIEKYIQALLEHSEDPAYHYEDEENLFERKVRIEKILSFLTEAPQDNILVVTHGNILKMLAAYIVLGPNCTAKELYISSQSLKTSNTGITLLEYTSGTWRMLMWNDHEHFAE
;
A
#
# COMPACT_ATOMS: atom_id res chain seq x y z
N MET A 1 4.69 18.57 -13.74
CA MET A 1 3.68 17.48 -13.71
C MET A 1 4.36 16.27 -13.09
N LYS A 2 3.74 15.63 -12.11
CA LYS A 2 4.33 14.42 -11.47
C LYS A 2 3.51 13.19 -11.80
N ARG A 3 4.18 12.08 -12.05
CA ARG A 3 3.59 10.74 -12.17
C ARG A 3 4.15 9.82 -11.12
N VAL A 4 3.30 9.16 -10.39
CA VAL A 4 3.67 8.22 -9.33
C VAL A 4 3.12 6.85 -9.67
N TYR A 5 4.03 5.91 -9.88
CA TYR A 5 3.74 4.51 -10.11
C TYR A 5 3.86 3.78 -8.77
N LEU A 6 2.76 3.28 -8.27
CA LEU A 6 2.69 2.56 -7.00
C LEU A 6 2.58 1.08 -7.28
N VAL A 7 3.46 0.29 -6.69
CA VAL A 7 3.52 -1.18 -6.87
C VAL A 7 3.32 -1.85 -5.52
N ARG A 8 2.35 -2.76 -5.43
CA ARG A 8 2.23 -3.63 -4.26
C ARG A 8 3.36 -4.67 -4.28
N HIS A 9 3.96 -4.98 -3.12
CA HIS A 9 4.94 -6.05 -2.99
C HIS A 9 4.45 -7.39 -3.56
N GLY A 10 5.35 -8.29 -3.93
CA GLY A 10 5.07 -9.65 -4.37
C GLY A 10 4.37 -10.49 -3.29
N GLU A 11 3.86 -11.66 -3.66
CA GLU A 11 3.14 -12.56 -2.76
C GLU A 11 4.00 -12.97 -1.56
N THR A 12 3.35 -13.06 -0.38
CA THR A 12 3.90 -13.58 0.87
C THR A 12 3.09 -14.78 1.36
N THR A 13 3.61 -15.48 2.37
CA THR A 13 2.91 -16.61 2.98
C THR A 13 1.53 -16.22 3.56
N SER A 14 1.40 -15.04 4.17
CA SER A 14 0.10 -14.56 4.66
C SER A 14 -0.89 -14.30 3.51
N ASN A 15 -0.43 -13.80 2.38
CA ASN A 15 -1.29 -13.63 1.20
C ASN A 15 -1.81 -14.99 0.71
N LEU A 16 -0.92 -15.98 0.60
CA LEU A 16 -1.27 -17.33 0.16
C LEU A 16 -2.24 -18.02 1.12
N LYS A 17 -2.01 -17.90 2.44
CA LYS A 17 -2.84 -18.54 3.47
C LYS A 17 -4.07 -17.74 3.86
N GLN A 18 -4.25 -16.53 3.33
CA GLN A 18 -5.33 -15.60 3.71
C GLN A 18 -5.35 -15.30 5.23
N THR A 19 -4.17 -15.23 5.83
CA THR A 19 -4.02 -14.83 7.23
C THR A 19 -3.73 -13.34 7.35
N TRP A 20 -4.04 -12.76 8.51
CA TRP A 20 -3.62 -11.40 8.79
C TRP A 20 -2.10 -11.33 8.82
N ARG A 21 -1.54 -10.38 8.08
CA ARG A 21 -0.09 -10.27 7.88
C ARG A 21 0.70 -10.16 9.19
N THR A 22 1.90 -10.70 9.18
CA THR A 22 2.90 -10.46 10.22
C THR A 22 3.90 -9.37 9.80
N ALA A 23 4.65 -8.81 10.76
CA ALA A 23 5.59 -7.73 10.48
C ALA A 23 6.73 -8.19 9.53
N ASN A 24 7.32 -9.33 9.83
CA ASN A 24 8.52 -9.86 9.15
C ASN A 24 8.13 -11.03 8.25
N GLU A 25 7.78 -10.74 7.01
CA GLU A 25 7.45 -11.73 5.99
C GLU A 25 8.28 -11.51 4.75
N SER A 26 8.91 -12.59 4.29
CA SER A 26 9.59 -12.66 2.99
C SER A 26 8.61 -12.98 1.86
N LEU A 27 9.05 -12.78 0.62
CA LEU A 27 8.32 -13.23 -0.56
C LEU A 27 8.30 -14.75 -0.64
N THR A 28 7.22 -15.31 -1.20
CA THR A 28 7.19 -16.70 -1.69
C THR A 28 7.96 -16.79 -3.03
N ASP A 29 8.25 -18.03 -3.50
CA ASP A 29 8.84 -18.21 -4.82
C ASP A 29 7.96 -17.58 -5.91
N MET A 30 6.63 -17.73 -5.80
CA MET A 30 5.67 -17.05 -6.68
C MET A 30 5.79 -15.53 -6.56
N GLY A 31 5.96 -14.98 -5.34
CA GLY A 31 6.16 -13.55 -5.12
C GLY A 31 7.43 -13.01 -5.78
N ILE A 32 8.51 -13.80 -5.81
CA ILE A 32 9.75 -13.48 -6.52
C ILE A 32 9.50 -13.46 -8.04
N GLU A 33 8.81 -14.46 -8.59
CA GLU A 33 8.46 -14.48 -10.02
C GLU A 33 7.58 -13.28 -10.41
N GLN A 34 6.58 -12.94 -9.57
CA GLN A 34 5.75 -11.76 -9.75
C GLN A 34 6.59 -10.48 -9.79
N ALA A 35 7.56 -10.34 -8.88
CA ALA A 35 8.44 -9.19 -8.84
C ALA A 35 9.31 -9.07 -10.12
N HIS A 36 9.82 -10.18 -10.66
CA HIS A 36 10.55 -10.19 -11.93
C HIS A 36 9.67 -9.79 -13.12
N LYS A 37 8.41 -10.25 -13.18
CA LYS A 37 7.45 -9.84 -14.23
C LYS A 37 7.14 -8.34 -14.13
N ALA A 38 6.85 -7.83 -12.91
CA ALA A 38 6.65 -6.41 -12.69
C ALA A 38 7.89 -5.57 -13.07
N ALA A 39 9.10 -6.05 -12.73
CA ALA A 39 10.34 -5.38 -13.08
C ALA A 39 10.52 -5.21 -14.60
N LYS A 40 10.19 -6.22 -15.40
CA LYS A 40 10.20 -6.12 -16.87
C LYS A 40 9.25 -5.03 -17.36
N ARG A 41 8.05 -4.94 -16.79
CA ARG A 41 7.06 -3.91 -17.12
C ARG A 41 7.57 -2.51 -16.71
N VAL A 42 8.06 -2.38 -15.49
CA VAL A 42 8.60 -1.11 -14.94
C VAL A 42 9.77 -0.59 -15.78
N LYS A 43 10.62 -1.47 -16.31
CA LYS A 43 11.75 -1.08 -17.16
C LYS A 43 11.37 -0.24 -18.38
N SER A 44 10.13 -0.39 -18.87
CA SER A 44 9.62 0.40 -20.00
C SER A 44 9.01 1.75 -19.58
N LEU A 45 8.90 2.03 -18.28
CA LEU A 45 8.34 3.26 -17.75
C LEU A 45 9.43 4.32 -17.53
N PRO A 46 9.12 5.61 -17.67
CA PRO A 46 10.09 6.70 -17.53
C PRO A 46 10.35 7.02 -16.03
N ILE A 47 10.93 6.09 -15.27
CA ILE A 47 11.15 6.24 -13.84
C ILE A 47 12.44 7.02 -13.57
N ASP A 48 12.37 8.06 -12.73
CA ASP A 48 13.51 8.89 -12.32
C ASP A 48 14.08 8.44 -10.96
N THR A 49 13.22 7.93 -10.07
CA THR A 49 13.60 7.51 -8.71
C THR A 49 12.68 6.39 -8.19
N LEU A 50 13.19 5.60 -7.26
CA LEU A 50 12.46 4.49 -6.64
C LEU A 50 12.50 4.60 -5.12
N TYR A 51 11.33 4.69 -4.50
CA TYR A 51 11.16 4.56 -3.05
C TYR A 51 10.56 3.20 -2.69
N THR A 52 10.87 2.71 -1.50
CA THR A 52 10.27 1.47 -0.99
C THR A 52 9.90 1.60 0.49
N SER A 53 8.91 0.84 0.90
CA SER A 53 8.64 0.56 2.31
C SER A 53 9.84 -0.14 2.95
N THR A 54 10.02 0.05 4.26
CA THR A 54 11.06 -0.65 5.04
C THR A 54 10.73 -2.11 5.35
N ALA A 55 9.55 -2.62 4.98
CA ALA A 55 9.19 -4.03 5.17
C ALA A 55 9.97 -4.93 4.21
N GLU A 56 10.50 -6.08 4.71
CA GLU A 56 11.34 -7.01 3.96
C GLU A 56 10.75 -7.40 2.60
N ARG A 57 9.45 -7.75 2.55
CA ARG A 57 8.74 -8.10 1.31
C ARG A 57 8.73 -6.98 0.27
N ALA A 58 8.63 -5.72 0.72
CA ALA A 58 8.65 -4.57 -0.19
C ALA A 58 10.09 -4.25 -0.64
N VAL A 59 11.06 -4.30 0.27
CA VAL A 59 12.49 -4.14 -0.05
C VAL A 59 12.92 -5.19 -1.06
N LYS A 60 12.60 -6.47 -0.83
CA LYS A 60 12.96 -7.54 -1.77
C LYS A 60 12.33 -7.37 -3.15
N THR A 61 11.06 -6.90 -3.20
CA THR A 61 10.40 -6.57 -4.48
C THR A 61 11.12 -5.40 -5.18
N ALA A 62 11.49 -4.36 -4.42
CA ALA A 62 12.22 -3.20 -4.95
C ALA A 62 13.63 -3.59 -5.44
N ASP A 63 14.36 -4.44 -4.72
CA ASP A 63 15.69 -4.92 -5.11
C ASP A 63 15.65 -5.60 -6.49
N ILE A 64 14.66 -6.49 -6.71
CA ILE A 64 14.45 -7.14 -8.00
C ILE A 64 14.17 -6.11 -9.10
N ILE A 65 13.36 -5.08 -8.81
CA ILE A 65 13.10 -3.99 -9.77
C ILE A 65 14.39 -3.19 -10.05
N CYS A 66 15.18 -2.89 -9.03
CA CYS A 66 16.47 -2.20 -9.18
C CYS A 66 17.44 -2.96 -10.10
N GLU A 67 17.52 -4.29 -9.97
CA GLU A 67 18.35 -5.14 -10.84
C GLU A 67 17.98 -5.01 -12.32
N HIS A 68 16.69 -4.82 -12.63
CA HIS A 68 16.21 -4.68 -14.02
C HIS A 68 16.31 -3.26 -14.58
N THR A 69 16.21 -2.25 -13.72
CA THR A 69 16.12 -0.83 -14.12
C THR A 69 17.44 -0.08 -13.94
N ASN A 70 18.34 -0.57 -13.10
CA ASN A 70 19.55 0.12 -12.61
C ASN A 70 19.24 1.43 -11.86
N ILE A 71 18.04 1.58 -11.30
CA ILE A 71 17.63 2.69 -10.45
C ILE A 71 17.71 2.21 -8.99
N PRO A 72 18.54 2.83 -8.14
CA PRO A 72 18.61 2.42 -6.73
C PRO A 72 17.32 2.80 -5.99
N SER A 73 16.95 2.00 -4.99
CA SER A 73 15.82 2.30 -4.12
C SER A 73 16.24 3.01 -2.85
N GLU A 74 15.39 3.90 -2.36
CA GLU A 74 15.47 4.51 -1.04
C GLU A 74 14.35 4.00 -0.15
N ALA A 75 14.70 3.35 0.98
CA ALA A 75 13.72 2.81 1.90
C ALA A 75 13.26 3.86 2.91
N THR A 76 11.95 4.00 3.09
CA THR A 76 11.37 4.89 4.09
C THR A 76 10.15 4.26 4.78
N ALA A 77 10.05 4.45 6.10
CA ALA A 77 8.92 3.97 6.89
C ALA A 77 7.58 4.64 6.52
N LEU A 78 7.62 5.76 5.79
CA LEU A 78 6.42 6.47 5.34
C LEU A 78 5.50 5.56 4.50
N PHE A 79 6.08 4.66 3.68
CA PHE A 79 5.37 3.72 2.83
C PHE A 79 5.10 2.36 3.48
N TYR A 80 5.34 2.22 4.79
CA TYR A 80 5.07 0.97 5.52
C TYR A 80 3.55 0.69 5.54
N GLU A 81 3.17 -0.60 5.59
CA GLU A 81 1.76 -0.98 5.72
C GLU A 81 1.17 -0.43 7.03
N GLU A 82 -0.13 -0.23 7.08
CA GLU A 82 -0.79 0.16 8.32
C GLU A 82 -0.40 -0.79 9.47
N LYS A 83 -0.14 -0.24 10.63
CA LYS A 83 0.10 -1.05 11.82
C LYS A 83 -1.24 -1.62 12.30
N SER A 84 -1.36 -2.92 12.33
CA SER A 84 -2.50 -3.64 12.92
C SER A 84 -2.16 -4.13 14.33
N PRO A 85 -3.14 -4.41 15.19
CA PRO A 85 -2.91 -4.98 16.51
C PRO A 85 -2.00 -6.22 16.44
N THR A 86 -1.07 -6.32 17.38
CA THR A 86 -0.17 -7.49 17.45
C THR A 86 -0.95 -8.78 17.72
N SER A 87 -2.04 -8.71 18.47
CA SER A 87 -2.87 -9.86 18.83
C SER A 87 -3.55 -10.58 17.66
N ILE A 88 -3.79 -9.88 16.55
CA ILE A 88 -4.46 -10.48 15.37
C ILE A 88 -3.49 -10.95 14.28
N GLN A 89 -2.20 -10.69 14.41
CA GLN A 89 -1.20 -11.08 13.41
C GLN A 89 -1.12 -12.61 13.29
N GLY A 90 -1.12 -13.10 12.05
CA GLY A 90 -1.08 -14.54 11.74
C GLY A 90 -2.42 -15.26 11.87
N LEU A 91 -3.47 -14.62 12.38
CA LEU A 91 -4.80 -15.22 12.47
C LEU A 91 -5.43 -15.35 11.09
N LEU A 92 -6.24 -16.40 10.92
CA LEU A 92 -7.07 -16.58 9.73
C LEU A 92 -8.22 -15.57 9.73
N HIS A 93 -8.42 -14.89 8.61
CA HIS A 93 -9.53 -13.95 8.46
C HIS A 93 -10.83 -14.71 8.15
N GLU A 94 -11.54 -15.09 9.20
CA GLU A 94 -12.86 -15.72 9.10
C GLU A 94 -13.95 -14.68 9.41
N HIS A 95 -14.94 -14.56 8.53
CA HIS A 95 -16.06 -13.63 8.70
C HIS A 95 -17.09 -14.18 9.71
N THR A 96 -16.66 -14.34 10.96
CA THR A 96 -17.54 -14.74 12.06
C THR A 96 -17.50 -13.68 13.17
N PRO A 97 -18.63 -13.41 13.89
CA PRO A 97 -18.68 -12.35 14.89
C PRO A 97 -17.68 -12.55 16.05
N ASP A 98 -17.27 -13.78 16.29
CA ASP A 98 -16.30 -14.11 17.36
C ASP A 98 -14.84 -14.03 16.92
N ASN A 99 -14.57 -13.86 15.62
CA ASN A 99 -13.21 -13.70 15.12
C ASN A 99 -12.58 -12.43 15.68
N PRO A 100 -11.36 -12.47 16.26
CA PRO A 100 -10.70 -11.29 16.80
C PRO A 100 -10.49 -10.18 15.79
N ILE A 101 -10.31 -10.51 14.50
CA ILE A 101 -10.16 -9.54 13.41
C ILE A 101 -11.47 -8.76 13.21
N GLU A 102 -12.62 -9.44 13.22
CA GLU A 102 -13.93 -8.77 13.07
C GLU A 102 -14.22 -7.87 14.27
N LYS A 103 -13.90 -8.30 15.49
CA LYS A 103 -14.02 -7.48 16.72
C LYS A 103 -13.16 -6.21 16.62
N TYR A 104 -11.94 -6.34 16.13
CA TYR A 104 -11.05 -5.21 15.89
C TYR A 104 -11.65 -4.23 14.86
N ILE A 105 -12.12 -4.74 13.71
CA ILE A 105 -12.74 -3.90 12.66
C ILE A 105 -13.97 -3.19 13.20
N GLN A 106 -14.81 -3.89 13.93
CA GLN A 106 -16.01 -3.31 14.57
C GLN A 106 -15.63 -2.18 15.54
N ALA A 107 -14.66 -2.41 16.42
CA ALA A 107 -14.21 -1.41 17.38
C ALA A 107 -13.64 -0.15 16.68
N LEU A 108 -12.86 -0.32 15.61
CA LEU A 108 -12.37 0.81 14.80
C LEU A 108 -13.52 1.66 14.23
N LEU A 109 -14.59 1.03 13.76
CA LEU A 109 -15.74 1.73 13.18
C LEU A 109 -16.61 2.39 14.21
N GLU A 110 -16.81 1.75 15.39
CA GLU A 110 -17.58 2.30 16.51
C GLU A 110 -16.92 3.55 17.10
N HIS A 111 -15.58 3.54 17.21
CA HIS A 111 -14.81 4.66 17.75
C HIS A 111 -14.18 5.56 16.68
N SER A 112 -14.71 5.52 15.47
CA SER A 112 -14.14 6.22 14.30
C SER A 112 -14.14 7.75 14.41
N GLU A 113 -14.89 8.34 15.33
CA GLU A 113 -14.92 9.78 15.59
C GLU A 113 -14.00 10.21 16.74
N ASP A 114 -13.37 9.26 17.44
CA ASP A 114 -12.42 9.55 18.53
C ASP A 114 -10.98 9.44 18.03
N PRO A 115 -10.25 10.56 17.83
CA PRO A 115 -8.88 10.54 17.34
C PRO A 115 -7.87 9.97 18.34
N ALA A 116 -8.24 9.83 19.60
CA ALA A 116 -7.39 9.27 20.65
C ALA A 116 -7.62 7.77 20.90
N TYR A 117 -8.67 7.20 20.30
CA TYR A 117 -9.00 5.80 20.52
C TYR A 117 -8.00 4.87 19.82
N HIS A 118 -7.50 3.89 20.58
CA HIS A 118 -6.75 2.73 20.09
C HIS A 118 -7.36 1.46 20.65
N TYR A 119 -7.53 0.45 19.79
CA TYR A 119 -7.98 -0.87 20.21
C TYR A 119 -6.89 -1.58 21.05
N GLU A 120 -5.67 -1.53 20.58
CA GLU A 120 -4.45 -2.02 21.25
C GLU A 120 -3.24 -1.14 20.87
N ASP A 121 -2.32 -1.69 20.07
CA ASP A 121 -1.08 -1.04 19.65
C ASP A 121 -1.06 -0.66 18.17
N GLU A 122 -2.23 -0.65 17.53
CA GLU A 122 -2.37 -0.35 16.10
C GLU A 122 -2.23 1.15 15.80
N GLU A 123 -2.15 1.46 14.52
CA GLU A 123 -2.35 2.79 13.97
C GLU A 123 -3.86 3.00 13.79
N ASN A 124 -4.46 3.98 14.49
CA ASN A 124 -5.89 4.24 14.39
C ASN A 124 -6.30 4.91 13.06
N LEU A 125 -7.60 5.10 12.82
CA LEU A 125 -8.09 5.62 11.53
C LEU A 125 -7.64 7.06 11.25
N PHE A 126 -7.51 7.89 12.27
CA PHE A 126 -7.02 9.27 12.11
C PHE A 126 -5.55 9.31 11.75
N GLU A 127 -4.73 8.53 12.44
CA GLU A 127 -3.30 8.42 12.18
C GLU A 127 -3.04 7.92 10.76
N ARG A 128 -3.83 6.92 10.29
CA ARG A 128 -3.77 6.43 8.91
C ARG A 128 -4.08 7.55 7.91
N LYS A 129 -5.16 8.31 8.12
CA LYS A 129 -5.50 9.44 7.26
C LYS A 129 -4.39 10.48 7.21
N VAL A 130 -3.85 10.88 8.37
CA VAL A 130 -2.73 11.82 8.47
C VAL A 130 -1.50 11.29 7.73
N ARG A 131 -1.22 9.99 7.80
CA ARG A 131 -0.11 9.38 7.07
C ARG A 131 -0.33 9.40 5.55
N ILE A 132 -1.55 9.15 5.07
CA ILE A 132 -1.90 9.29 3.64
C ILE A 132 -1.64 10.74 3.16
N GLU A 133 -2.01 11.73 3.94
CA GLU A 133 -1.75 13.14 3.64
C GLU A 133 -0.24 13.44 3.60
N LYS A 134 0.54 12.91 4.55
CA LYS A 134 2.00 13.02 4.55
C LYS A 134 2.65 12.34 3.33
N ILE A 135 2.14 11.18 2.91
CA ILE A 135 2.61 10.51 1.69
C ILE A 135 2.39 11.39 0.47
N LEU A 136 1.20 11.96 0.31
CA LEU A 136 0.89 12.83 -0.82
C LEU A 136 1.72 14.12 -0.82
N SER A 137 1.96 14.73 0.36
CA SER A 137 2.85 15.90 0.50
C SER A 137 4.28 15.54 0.10
N PHE A 138 4.83 14.45 0.64
CA PHE A 138 6.16 13.95 0.29
C PHE A 138 6.32 13.75 -1.23
N LEU A 139 5.36 13.08 -1.87
CA LEU A 139 5.37 12.84 -3.30
C LEU A 139 5.24 14.14 -4.12
N THR A 140 4.47 15.10 -3.64
CA THR A 140 4.30 16.40 -4.28
C THR A 140 5.61 17.21 -4.22
N GLU A 141 6.32 17.18 -3.10
CA GLU A 141 7.53 17.95 -2.82
C GLU A 141 8.80 17.31 -3.41
N ALA A 142 8.78 16.01 -3.71
CA ALA A 142 9.90 15.32 -4.34
C ALA A 142 10.37 16.05 -5.62
N PRO A 143 11.68 16.20 -5.85
CA PRO A 143 12.18 16.93 -7.03
C PRO A 143 11.95 16.21 -8.36
N GLN A 144 11.79 14.89 -8.33
CA GLN A 144 11.62 14.05 -9.53
C GLN A 144 10.19 14.09 -10.06
N ASP A 145 10.03 13.99 -11.38
CA ASP A 145 8.73 13.97 -12.05
C ASP A 145 8.09 12.59 -12.14
N ASN A 146 8.88 11.52 -12.27
CA ASN A 146 8.39 10.15 -12.40
C ASN A 146 8.94 9.29 -11.27
N ILE A 147 8.08 8.98 -10.32
CA ILE A 147 8.43 8.30 -9.07
C ILE A 147 7.83 6.90 -9.08
N LEU A 148 8.65 5.89 -8.79
CA LEU A 148 8.16 4.56 -8.47
C LEU A 148 8.16 4.37 -6.95
N VAL A 149 7.11 3.74 -6.41
CA VAL A 149 7.04 3.40 -4.99
C VAL A 149 6.61 1.94 -4.84
N VAL A 150 7.40 1.14 -4.14
CA VAL A 150 7.01 -0.22 -3.74
C VAL A 150 6.44 -0.18 -2.33
N THR A 151 5.17 -0.56 -2.19
CA THR A 151 4.41 -0.44 -0.93
C THR A 151 3.42 -1.60 -0.74
N HIS A 152 2.32 -1.39 -0.05
CA HIS A 152 1.41 -2.41 0.46
C HIS A 152 -0.04 -2.17 0.04
N GLY A 153 -0.86 -3.23 0.22
CA GLY A 153 -2.23 -3.24 -0.27
C GLY A 153 -3.14 -2.19 0.37
N ASN A 154 -3.13 -2.05 1.70
CA ASN A 154 -4.04 -1.12 2.36
C ASN A 154 -3.62 0.34 2.15
N ILE A 155 -2.31 0.63 2.16
CA ILE A 155 -1.82 1.97 1.81
C ILE A 155 -2.25 2.38 0.40
N LEU A 156 -2.13 1.48 -0.59
CA LEU A 156 -2.60 1.72 -1.96
C LEU A 156 -4.09 2.02 -2.01
N LYS A 157 -4.91 1.19 -1.35
CA LYS A 157 -6.36 1.36 -1.29
C LYS A 157 -6.76 2.69 -0.64
N MET A 158 -6.10 3.06 0.46
CA MET A 158 -6.36 4.33 1.14
C MET A 158 -5.92 5.54 0.33
N LEU A 159 -4.77 5.49 -0.35
CA LEU A 159 -4.35 6.56 -1.29
C LEU A 159 -5.37 6.76 -2.41
N ALA A 160 -5.82 5.66 -3.04
CA ALA A 160 -6.83 5.73 -4.08
C ALA A 160 -8.16 6.30 -3.57
N ALA A 161 -8.65 5.80 -2.43
CA ALA A 161 -9.88 6.30 -1.81
C ALA A 161 -9.77 7.79 -1.43
N TYR A 162 -8.64 8.23 -0.86
CA TYR A 162 -8.42 9.63 -0.51
C TYR A 162 -8.45 10.55 -1.73
N ILE A 163 -7.83 10.12 -2.85
CA ILE A 163 -7.84 10.91 -4.10
C ILE A 163 -9.26 11.05 -4.66
N VAL A 164 -10.08 10.00 -4.55
CA VAL A 164 -11.48 10.01 -5.04
C VAL A 164 -12.38 10.83 -4.13
N LEU A 165 -12.28 10.70 -2.82
CA LEU A 165 -13.12 11.39 -1.84
C LEU A 165 -12.71 12.85 -1.62
N GLY A 166 -11.43 13.14 -1.80
CA GLY A 166 -10.85 14.47 -1.51
C GLY A 166 -10.45 14.66 -0.04
N PRO A 167 -9.78 15.80 0.27
CA PRO A 167 -9.16 16.03 1.57
C PRO A 167 -10.15 16.20 2.74
N ASN A 168 -11.41 16.52 2.44
CA ASN A 168 -12.43 16.74 3.47
C ASN A 168 -13.12 15.44 3.93
N CYS A 169 -12.75 14.28 3.39
CA CYS A 169 -13.31 13.01 3.85
C CYS A 169 -12.94 12.75 5.33
N THR A 170 -13.84 12.14 6.07
CA THR A 170 -13.57 11.64 7.42
C THR A 170 -12.65 10.41 7.36
N ALA A 171 -11.99 10.09 8.47
CA ALA A 171 -11.17 8.89 8.59
C ALA A 171 -12.00 7.60 8.37
N LYS A 172 -13.25 7.61 8.84
CA LYS A 172 -14.23 6.53 8.61
C LYS A 172 -14.58 6.34 7.14
N GLU A 173 -14.95 7.42 6.45
CA GLU A 173 -15.27 7.36 5.02
C GLU A 173 -14.09 6.85 4.20
N LEU A 174 -12.88 7.33 4.50
CA LEU A 174 -11.65 6.87 3.87
C LEU A 174 -11.46 5.36 4.06
N TYR A 175 -11.59 4.87 5.29
CA TYR A 175 -11.45 3.46 5.59
C TYR A 175 -12.50 2.61 4.86
N ILE A 176 -13.78 2.92 5.00
CA ILE A 176 -14.88 2.16 4.39
C ILE A 176 -14.72 2.11 2.86
N SER A 177 -14.44 3.26 2.23
CA SER A 177 -14.27 3.33 0.78
C SER A 177 -13.07 2.52 0.32
N SER A 178 -11.97 2.50 1.08
CA SER A 178 -10.79 1.71 0.77
C SER A 178 -11.08 0.19 0.75
N GLN A 179 -12.01 -0.30 1.58
CA GLN A 179 -12.36 -1.72 1.64
C GLN A 179 -13.07 -2.22 0.35
N SER A 180 -13.67 -1.33 -0.42
CA SER A 180 -14.30 -1.67 -1.72
C SER A 180 -13.27 -1.91 -2.84
N LEU A 181 -12.00 -1.58 -2.61
CA LEU A 181 -10.93 -1.70 -3.58
C LEU A 181 -10.16 -3.02 -3.39
N LYS A 182 -9.77 -3.65 -4.51
CA LYS A 182 -8.89 -4.83 -4.51
C LYS A 182 -7.53 -4.47 -5.11
N THR A 183 -6.46 -5.07 -4.59
CA THR A 183 -5.11 -4.95 -5.12
C THR A 183 -4.52 -6.35 -5.35
N SER A 184 -3.85 -6.54 -6.48
CA SER A 184 -3.06 -7.74 -6.77
C SER A 184 -1.62 -7.54 -6.30
N ASN A 185 -0.93 -8.61 -5.89
CA ASN A 185 0.51 -8.55 -5.68
C ASN A 185 1.19 -8.08 -6.96
N THR A 186 2.15 -7.19 -6.84
CA THR A 186 2.84 -6.48 -7.93
C THR A 186 1.94 -5.68 -8.90
N GLY A 187 0.63 -5.55 -8.63
CA GLY A 187 -0.24 -4.66 -9.39
C GLY A 187 0.26 -3.22 -9.35
N ILE A 188 0.17 -2.53 -10.49
CA ILE A 188 0.68 -1.17 -10.70
C ILE A 188 -0.48 -0.19 -10.71
N THR A 189 -0.40 0.86 -9.89
CA THR A 189 -1.36 1.98 -9.87
C THR A 189 -0.65 3.24 -10.29
N LEU A 190 -1.24 4.02 -11.19
CA LEU A 190 -0.67 5.28 -11.66
C LEU A 190 -1.47 6.46 -11.13
N LEU A 191 -0.78 7.34 -10.41
CA LEU A 191 -1.28 8.62 -9.96
C LEU A 191 -0.58 9.75 -10.72
N GLU A 192 -1.31 10.84 -10.95
CA GLU A 192 -0.79 12.07 -11.54
C GLU A 192 -1.12 13.26 -10.65
N TYR A 193 -0.12 14.13 -10.43
CA TYR A 193 -0.30 15.44 -9.81
C TYR A 193 -0.07 16.53 -10.82
N THR A 194 -1.10 17.32 -11.07
CA THR A 194 -1.04 18.46 -11.99
C THR A 194 -1.97 19.57 -11.52
N SER A 195 -1.54 20.81 -11.65
CA SER A 195 -2.34 22.00 -11.27
C SER A 195 -2.92 21.94 -9.85
N GLY A 196 -2.14 21.43 -8.88
CA GLY A 196 -2.56 21.36 -7.48
C GLY A 196 -3.49 20.19 -7.14
N THR A 197 -3.74 19.27 -8.07
CA THR A 197 -4.72 18.20 -7.89
C THR A 197 -4.11 16.83 -8.23
N TRP A 198 -4.34 15.86 -7.35
CA TRP A 198 -4.05 14.46 -7.59
C TRP A 198 -5.19 13.79 -8.38
N ARG A 199 -4.84 12.93 -9.32
CA ARG A 199 -5.77 12.10 -10.09
C ARG A 199 -5.25 10.67 -10.15
N MET A 200 -6.13 9.70 -10.09
CA MET A 200 -5.80 8.30 -10.36
C MET A 200 -6.06 8.03 -11.84
N LEU A 201 -5.01 7.71 -12.60
CA LEU A 201 -5.11 7.44 -14.04
C LEU A 201 -5.29 5.95 -14.33
N MET A 202 -4.76 5.07 -13.47
CA MET A 202 -4.83 3.63 -13.61
C MET A 202 -4.85 2.99 -12.22
N TRP A 203 -5.70 2.00 -12.03
CA TRP A 203 -5.82 1.25 -10.79
C TRP A 203 -5.46 -0.21 -10.97
N ASN A 204 -4.47 -0.69 -10.20
CA ASN A 204 -4.13 -2.11 -10.05
C ASN A 204 -3.96 -2.85 -11.38
N ASP A 205 -3.24 -2.25 -12.34
CA ASP A 205 -2.86 -2.92 -13.59
C ASP A 205 -1.93 -4.10 -13.28
N HIS A 206 -2.33 -5.28 -13.71
CA HIS A 206 -1.61 -6.54 -13.55
C HIS A 206 -1.52 -7.32 -14.87
N GLU A 207 -1.57 -6.62 -16.00
CA GLU A 207 -1.49 -7.18 -17.35
C GLU A 207 -0.19 -7.99 -17.58
N HIS A 208 0.87 -7.68 -16.84
CA HIS A 208 2.13 -8.43 -16.86
C HIS A 208 2.01 -9.89 -16.35
N PHE A 209 0.84 -10.32 -15.86
CA PHE A 209 0.54 -11.73 -15.57
C PHE A 209 -0.11 -12.46 -16.73
N ALA A 210 -0.58 -11.75 -17.76
CA ALA A 210 -1.25 -12.34 -18.91
C ALA A 210 -0.28 -12.92 -19.96
N GLU A 211 1.04 -12.81 -19.72
CA GLU A 211 2.10 -13.33 -20.61
C GLU A 211 2.59 -14.72 -20.17
#